data_c1db88aa696a356744f1adf5f3890d13
#
_entry.id   c1db88aa696a356744f1adf5f3890d13
#
_cell.length_a   1.000
_cell.length_b   1.000
_cell.length_c   1.000
_cell.angle_alpha   90.00
_cell.angle_beta   90.00
_cell.angle_gamma   90.00
#
_symmetry.space_group_name_H-M   'P 1'
#
loop_
_entity.id
_entity.type
_entity.pdbx_description
1 polymer ?
#
loop_
_entity_poly.entity_id
_entity_poly.type
_entity_poly.pdbx_seq_one_letter_code
_entity_poly.pdbx_strand_id
1 'polypeptide(L)'
;VLALHVTPANADDRTAVATLADAVQEATGDSVDLAYVDQGYTGERAAKAAADHGISLEVVKLPEAKRGFVLLPRRWVVERAFAWMARFRRLARDYERLPATLAGLYLVAFSVLLLRRAADFAAVRNSL
;
A
#
# COMPACT_ATOMS: atom_id res chain seq x y z
N VAL A 1 5.80 1.23 -3.53
CA VAL A 1 5.55 0.85 -2.12
C VAL A 1 6.58 1.53 -1.26
N LEU A 2 6.14 2.35 -0.32
CA LEU A 2 7.00 3.08 0.62
C LEU A 2 7.26 2.23 1.87
N ALA A 3 6.22 1.59 2.37
CA ALA A 3 6.28 0.70 3.51
C ALA A 3 5.37 -0.51 3.30
N LEU A 4 5.66 -1.59 3.98
CA LEU A 4 4.89 -2.82 3.96
C LEU A 4 4.87 -3.43 5.36
N HIS A 5 3.68 -3.76 5.83
CA HIS A 5 3.47 -4.50 7.06
C HIS A 5 2.56 -5.70 6.82
N VAL A 6 2.97 -6.88 7.25
CA VAL A 6 2.21 -8.12 7.08
C VAL A 6 1.79 -8.61 8.46
N THR A 7 0.49 -8.76 8.63
CA THR A 7 -0.13 -9.28 9.86
C THR A 7 -0.85 -10.60 9.61
N PRO A 8 -1.05 -11.44 10.62
CA PRO A 8 -1.96 -12.58 10.52
C PRO A 8 -3.37 -12.12 10.15
N ALA A 9 -4.11 -12.96 9.41
CA ALA A 9 -5.45 -12.62 8.90
C ALA A 9 -6.50 -12.32 10.00
N ASN A 10 -6.24 -12.72 11.23
CA ASN A 10 -7.09 -12.44 12.40
C ASN A 10 -6.70 -11.16 13.16
N ALA A 11 -5.64 -10.47 12.74
CA ALA A 11 -5.26 -9.19 13.33
C ALA A 11 -6.17 -8.07 12.81
N ASP A 12 -6.51 -7.12 13.69
CA ASP A 12 -7.24 -5.91 13.29
C ASP A 12 -6.27 -4.97 12.55
N ASP A 13 -6.57 -4.68 11.28
CA ASP A 13 -5.77 -3.80 10.43
C ASP A 13 -5.54 -2.41 11.05
N ARG A 14 -6.49 -1.95 11.87
CA ARG A 14 -6.38 -0.66 12.59
C ARG A 14 -5.23 -0.61 13.58
N THR A 15 -4.82 -1.76 14.12
CA THR A 15 -3.68 -1.84 15.06
C THR A 15 -2.34 -1.65 14.34
N ALA A 16 -2.29 -1.90 13.04
CA ALA A 16 -1.10 -1.75 12.21
C ALA A 16 -0.86 -0.30 11.73
N VAL A 17 -1.84 0.60 11.90
CA VAL A 17 -1.76 1.98 11.38
C VAL A 17 -0.54 2.72 11.93
N ALA A 18 -0.29 2.66 13.23
CA ALA A 18 0.86 3.33 13.85
C ALA A 18 2.18 2.83 13.27
N THR A 19 2.36 1.51 13.19
CA THR A 19 3.58 0.90 12.64
C THR A 19 3.79 1.27 11.18
N LEU A 20 2.71 1.32 10.40
CA LEU A 20 2.77 1.65 8.99
C LEU A 20 3.05 3.15 8.77
N ALA A 21 2.44 4.01 9.58
CA ALA A 21 2.67 5.46 9.56
C ALA A 21 4.12 5.80 9.90
N ASP A 22 4.67 5.19 10.96
CA ASP A 22 6.07 5.34 11.36
C ASP A 22 7.02 4.93 10.22
N ALA A 23 6.82 3.74 9.65
CA ALA A 23 7.64 3.23 8.56
C ALA A 23 7.53 4.09 7.27
N VAL A 24 6.38 4.69 7.00
CA VAL A 24 6.20 5.62 5.87
C VAL A 24 6.96 6.91 6.11
N GLN A 25 6.88 7.48 7.30
CA GLN A 25 7.59 8.71 7.64
C GLN A 25 9.10 8.49 7.65
N GLU A 26 9.58 7.39 8.20
CA GLU A 26 11.00 7.02 8.12
C GLU A 26 11.48 6.93 6.65
N ALA A 27 10.72 6.27 5.78
CA ALA A 27 11.07 6.10 4.37
C ALA A 27 11.02 7.39 3.55
N THR A 28 10.29 8.42 4.01
CA THR A 28 10.02 9.66 3.26
C THR A 28 10.62 10.91 3.91
N GLY A 29 11.29 10.76 5.05
CA GLY A 29 11.83 11.89 5.81
C GLY A 29 10.73 12.82 6.30
N ASP A 30 9.69 12.27 6.91
CA ASP A 30 8.54 12.98 7.49
C ASP A 30 7.78 13.88 6.49
N SER A 31 7.78 13.50 5.20
CA SER A 31 7.19 14.34 4.14
C SER A 31 5.75 13.98 3.77
N VAL A 32 5.13 13.00 4.42
CA VAL A 32 3.77 12.58 4.14
C VAL A 32 2.79 13.21 5.14
N ASP A 33 1.90 14.06 4.64
CA ASP A 33 0.89 14.75 5.45
C ASP A 33 -0.50 14.10 5.35
N LEU A 34 -0.77 13.36 4.28
CA LEU A 34 -2.09 12.81 3.98
C LEU A 34 -2.01 11.38 3.46
N ALA A 35 -2.84 10.50 3.99
CA ALA A 35 -3.03 9.14 3.50
C ALA A 35 -4.51 8.84 3.22
N TYR A 36 -4.77 8.25 2.05
CA TYR A 36 -6.09 7.76 1.69
C TYR A 36 -6.25 6.31 2.11
N VAL A 37 -7.33 6.05 2.83
CA VAL A 37 -7.65 4.73 3.39
C VAL A 37 -9.05 4.30 2.99
N ASP A 38 -9.32 3.00 3.05
CA ASP A 38 -10.65 2.47 2.82
C ASP A 38 -11.56 2.61 4.08
N GLN A 39 -12.82 2.18 3.94
CA GLN A 39 -13.80 2.27 5.04
C GLN A 39 -13.43 1.40 6.26
N GLY A 40 -12.58 0.39 6.11
CA GLY A 40 -12.10 -0.44 7.19
C GLY A 40 -11.30 0.34 8.25
N TYR A 41 -10.70 1.45 7.85
CA TYR A 41 -9.90 2.31 8.73
C TYR A 41 -10.65 3.49 9.34
N THR A 42 -11.98 3.45 9.32
CA THR A 42 -12.80 4.46 10.02
C THR A 42 -12.65 4.35 11.53
N GLY A 43 -12.66 5.50 12.21
CA GLY A 43 -12.67 5.60 13.67
C GLY A 43 -11.52 6.42 14.24
N GLU A 44 -11.74 6.97 15.42
CA GLU A 44 -10.80 7.88 16.09
C GLU A 44 -9.45 7.21 16.40
N ARG A 45 -9.45 5.92 16.67
CA ARG A 45 -8.25 5.18 17.04
C ARG A 45 -7.23 5.12 15.88
N ALA A 46 -7.70 4.82 14.67
CA ALA A 46 -6.85 4.82 13.48
C ALA A 46 -6.39 6.25 13.13
N ALA A 47 -7.30 7.20 13.17
CA ALA A 47 -7.00 8.61 12.90
C ALA A 47 -5.95 9.18 13.88
N LYS A 48 -6.10 8.87 15.17
CA LYS A 48 -5.13 9.29 16.20
C LYS A 48 -3.77 8.64 15.99
N ALA A 49 -3.73 7.34 15.72
CA ALA A 49 -2.49 6.60 15.49
C ALA A 49 -1.69 7.17 14.31
N ALA A 50 -2.36 7.60 13.23
CA ALA A 50 -1.71 8.27 12.11
C ALA A 50 -1.31 9.72 12.45
N ALA A 51 -2.16 10.46 13.17
CA ALA A 51 -1.89 11.84 13.57
C ALA A 51 -0.68 11.95 14.49
N ASP A 52 -0.43 10.97 15.34
CA ASP A 52 0.75 10.89 16.20
C ASP A 52 2.07 10.85 15.38
N HIS A 53 1.99 10.48 14.10
CA HIS A 53 3.08 10.50 13.12
C HIS A 53 2.93 11.64 12.08
N GLY A 54 2.07 12.62 12.32
CA GLY A 54 1.86 13.78 11.44
C GLY A 54 1.06 13.47 10.18
N ILE A 55 0.39 12.31 10.09
CA ILE A 55 -0.38 11.90 8.91
C ILE A 55 -1.88 12.06 9.19
N SER A 56 -2.58 12.78 8.31
CA SER A 56 -4.04 12.86 8.31
C SER A 56 -4.64 11.72 7.48
N LEU A 57 -5.59 10.98 8.03
CA LEU A 57 -6.30 9.93 7.28
C LEU A 57 -7.55 10.49 6.62
N GLU A 58 -7.69 10.27 5.31
CA GLU A 58 -8.91 10.55 4.55
C GLU A 58 -9.53 9.24 4.07
N VAL A 59 -10.72 8.94 4.59
CA VAL A 59 -11.44 7.72 4.23
C VAL A 59 -12.15 7.89 2.90
N VAL A 60 -11.81 7.06 1.93
CA VAL A 60 -12.48 7.03 0.63
C VAL A 60 -13.80 6.29 0.76
N LYS A 61 -14.91 7.06 0.78
CA LYS A 61 -16.28 6.51 0.88
C LYS A 61 -16.81 6.13 -0.50
N LEU A 62 -17.52 5.00 -0.57
CA LEU A 62 -18.36 4.66 -1.71
C LEU A 62 -19.56 5.60 -1.75
N PRO A 63 -19.90 6.22 -2.89
CA PRO A 63 -21.16 6.96 -3.03
C PRO A 63 -22.34 6.01 -2.79
N GLU A 64 -23.16 6.28 -1.79
CA GLU A 64 -24.28 5.40 -1.37
C GLU A 64 -25.38 5.22 -2.43
N ALA A 65 -25.42 6.02 -3.48
CA ALA A 65 -26.54 6.15 -4.39
C ALA A 65 -26.35 5.58 -5.80
N LYS A 66 -25.23 4.92 -6.13
CA LYS A 66 -24.98 4.45 -7.51
C LYS A 66 -25.02 2.94 -7.62
N ARG A 67 -26.01 2.43 -8.36
CA ARG A 67 -26.02 1.06 -8.88
C ARG A 67 -25.03 0.98 -10.05
N GLY A 68 -24.09 0.01 -10.00
CA GLY A 68 -23.13 -0.23 -11.07
C GLY A 68 -21.68 -0.01 -10.65
N PHE A 69 -20.77 -0.21 -11.60
CA PHE A 69 -19.34 -0.02 -11.38
C PHE A 69 -19.03 1.48 -11.25
N VAL A 70 -18.48 1.89 -10.10
CA VAL A 70 -18.01 3.25 -9.86
C VAL A 70 -16.51 3.23 -9.65
N LEU A 71 -15.78 3.88 -10.55
CA LEU A 71 -14.35 4.10 -10.39
C LEU A 71 -14.11 5.11 -9.28
N LEU A 72 -13.65 4.65 -8.13
CA LEU A 72 -13.28 5.53 -7.03
C LEU A 72 -11.93 6.21 -7.31
N PRO A 73 -11.84 7.53 -7.14
CA PRO A 73 -10.58 8.22 -7.26
C PRO A 73 -9.51 7.56 -6.36
N ARG A 74 -8.33 7.29 -6.95
CA ARG A 74 -7.14 6.76 -6.27
C ARG A 74 -7.19 5.30 -5.78
N ARG A 75 -8.35 4.67 -5.65
CA ARG A 75 -8.47 3.25 -5.28
C ARG A 75 -7.77 2.33 -6.30
N TRP A 76 -7.85 2.67 -7.58
CA TRP A 76 -7.20 1.91 -8.65
C TRP A 76 -5.68 1.76 -8.46
N VAL A 77 -5.01 2.64 -7.70
CA VAL A 77 -3.58 2.56 -7.43
C VAL A 77 -3.27 1.31 -6.60
N VAL A 78 -4.08 1.06 -5.57
CA VAL A 78 -3.94 -0.12 -4.71
C VAL A 78 -4.28 -1.39 -5.49
N GLU A 79 -5.41 -1.39 -6.21
CA GLU A 79 -5.83 -2.53 -7.04
C GLU A 79 -4.78 -2.88 -8.09
N ARG A 80 -4.16 -1.87 -8.71
CA ARG A 80 -3.06 -2.07 -9.65
C ARG A 80 -1.81 -2.67 -9.00
N ALA A 81 -1.49 -2.25 -7.78
CA ALA A 81 -0.36 -2.80 -7.04
C ALA A 81 -0.57 -4.30 -6.77
N PHE A 82 -1.76 -4.70 -6.32
CA PHE A 82 -2.10 -6.11 -6.13
C PHE A 82 -2.11 -6.90 -7.45
N ALA A 83 -2.62 -6.32 -8.53
CA ALA A 83 -2.60 -6.95 -9.85
C ALA A 83 -1.16 -7.18 -10.35
N TRP A 84 -0.23 -6.29 -10.05
CA TRP A 84 1.18 -6.50 -10.35
C TRP A 84 1.80 -7.62 -9.52
N MET A 85 1.46 -7.70 -8.23
CA MET A 85 1.94 -8.77 -7.35
C MET A 85 1.42 -10.14 -7.76
N ALA A 86 0.19 -10.24 -8.23
CA ALA A 86 -0.40 -11.48 -8.73
C ALA A 86 0.36 -12.10 -9.93
N ARG A 87 1.19 -11.32 -10.61
CA ARG A 87 2.08 -11.84 -11.68
C ARG A 87 3.24 -12.66 -11.13
N PHE A 88 3.58 -12.49 -9.87
CA PHE A 88 4.59 -13.30 -9.22
C PHE A 88 3.93 -14.54 -8.64
N ARG A 89 4.27 -15.70 -9.17
CA ARG A 89 3.62 -16.98 -8.87
C ARG A 89 3.49 -17.27 -7.37
N ARG A 90 4.49 -16.92 -6.58
CA ARG A 90 4.47 -17.14 -5.12
C ARG A 90 3.63 -16.15 -4.34
N LEU A 91 3.31 -15.00 -4.93
CA LEU A 91 2.45 -13.96 -4.34
C LEU A 91 1.00 -14.02 -4.83
N ALA A 92 0.72 -14.86 -5.84
CA ALA A 92 -0.64 -15.06 -6.37
C ALA A 92 -1.53 -15.86 -5.41
N ARG A 93 -0.93 -16.62 -4.49
CA ARG A 93 -1.60 -17.37 -3.41
C ARG A 93 -0.80 -17.26 -2.13
N ASP A 94 -1.46 -17.41 -1.01
CA ASP A 94 -0.83 -17.43 0.31
C ASP A 94 -0.18 -18.81 0.56
N TYR A 95 1.10 -18.90 0.31
CA TYR A 95 1.92 -20.09 0.55
C TYR A 95 2.83 -19.94 1.77
N GLU A 96 3.03 -18.71 2.22
CA GLU A 96 4.03 -18.41 3.24
C GLU A 96 3.40 -18.42 4.63
N ARG A 97 4.04 -19.12 5.56
CA ARG A 97 3.57 -19.20 6.95
C ARG A 97 4.14 -18.07 7.83
N LEU A 98 5.27 -17.51 7.43
CA LEU A 98 5.95 -16.47 8.18
C LEU A 98 5.69 -15.09 7.56
N PRO A 99 5.13 -14.14 8.30
CA PRO A 99 4.90 -12.78 7.81
C PRO A 99 6.16 -12.11 7.26
N ALA A 100 7.30 -12.32 7.90
CA ALA A 100 8.58 -11.78 7.44
C ALA A 100 9.02 -12.31 6.07
N THR A 101 8.78 -13.60 5.79
CA THR A 101 9.08 -14.18 4.48
C THR A 101 8.17 -13.60 3.40
N LEU A 102 6.89 -13.46 3.69
CA LEU A 102 5.93 -12.86 2.77
C LEU A 102 6.29 -11.40 2.49
N ALA A 103 6.59 -10.61 3.52
CA ALA A 103 7.05 -9.23 3.36
C ALA A 103 8.31 -9.13 2.50
N GLY A 104 9.29 -10.00 2.73
CA GLY A 104 10.51 -10.07 1.91
C GLY A 104 10.23 -10.36 0.44
N LEU A 105 9.32 -11.29 0.13
CA LEU A 105 8.91 -11.58 -1.24
C LEU A 105 8.23 -10.38 -1.92
N TYR A 106 7.37 -9.64 -1.21
CA TYR A 106 6.78 -8.40 -1.71
C TYR A 106 7.84 -7.36 -2.04
N LEU A 107 8.80 -7.14 -1.14
CA LEU A 107 9.89 -6.17 -1.36
C LEU A 107 10.75 -6.55 -2.57
N VAL A 108 11.11 -7.81 -2.74
CA VAL A 108 11.84 -8.30 -3.92
C VAL A 108 11.04 -8.08 -5.19
N ALA A 109 9.74 -8.43 -5.19
CA ALA A 109 8.87 -8.25 -6.35
C ALA A 109 8.75 -6.78 -6.76
N PHE A 110 8.56 -5.87 -5.81
CA PHE A 110 8.52 -4.42 -6.09
C PHE A 110 9.87 -3.89 -6.57
N SER A 111 10.98 -4.39 -6.03
CA SER A 111 12.33 -4.03 -6.50
C SER A 111 12.54 -4.42 -7.96
N VAL A 112 12.12 -5.61 -8.36
CA VAL A 112 12.18 -6.06 -9.77
C VAL A 112 11.33 -5.16 -10.68
N LEU A 113 10.12 -4.77 -10.25
CA LEU A 113 9.26 -3.89 -11.03
C LEU A 113 9.87 -2.48 -11.17
N LEU A 114 10.46 -1.94 -10.11
CA LEU A 114 11.12 -0.64 -10.14
C LEU A 114 12.36 -0.65 -11.05
N LEU A 115 13.19 -1.70 -10.97
CA LEU A 115 14.36 -1.86 -11.83
C LEU A 115 13.98 -1.94 -13.31
N ARG A 116 12.94 -2.70 -13.66
CA ARG A 116 12.42 -2.75 -15.03
C ARG A 116 11.98 -1.38 -15.51
N ARG A 117 11.22 -0.64 -14.72
CA ARG A 117 10.82 0.73 -15.08
C ARG A 117 12.01 1.67 -15.24
N ALA A 118 12.98 1.61 -14.34
CA ALA A 118 14.18 2.43 -14.44
C ALA A 118 14.97 2.12 -15.74
N ALA A 119 15.08 0.84 -16.10
CA ALA A 119 15.71 0.43 -17.36
C ALA A 119 14.95 0.96 -18.59
N ASP A 120 13.61 0.87 -18.59
CA ASP A 120 12.78 1.40 -19.67
C ASP A 120 12.95 2.92 -19.82
N PHE A 121 12.97 3.68 -18.72
CA PHE A 121 13.24 5.12 -18.74
C PHE A 121 14.64 5.45 -19.27
N ALA A 122 15.65 4.69 -18.86
CA ALA A 122 17.02 4.88 -19.35
C ALA A 122 17.12 4.60 -20.85
N ALA A 123 16.46 3.56 -21.35
CA ALA A 123 16.43 3.22 -22.76
C ALA A 123 15.77 4.32 -23.60
N VAL A 124 14.64 4.85 -23.17
CA VAL A 124 13.95 5.96 -23.84
C VAL A 124 14.83 7.21 -23.88
N ARG A 125 15.48 7.57 -22.79
CA ARG A 125 16.37 8.73 -22.71
C ARG A 125 17.57 8.62 -23.65
N ASN A 126 18.10 7.41 -23.82
CA ASN A 126 19.26 7.19 -24.71
C ASN A 126 18.87 7.08 -26.19
N SER A 127 17.58 7.01 -26.52
CA SER A 127 17.06 6.98 -27.89
C SER A 127 16.63 8.35 -28.44
N LEU A 128 16.63 9.37 -27.58
CA LEU A 128 16.39 10.78 -27.92
C LEU A 128 17.71 11.48 -28.20
#